data_c26da78973b9bcf6d4b7a69a49db481a
#
_entry.id   c26da78973b9bcf6d4b7a69a49db481a
#
_cell.length_a   1.000
_cell.length_b   1.000
_cell.length_c   1.000
_cell.angle_alpha   90.00
_cell.angle_beta   90.00
_cell.angle_gamma   90.00
#
_symmetry.space_group_name_H-M   'P 1'
#
loop_
_entity.id
_entity.type
_entity.pdbx_description
1 polymer ?
#
loop_
_entity_poly.entity_id
_entity_poly.type
_entity_poly.pdbx_seq_one_letter_code
_entity_poly.pdbx_strand_id
1 'polypeptide(L)'
;MTPEARRLYRSMVAARTGLSEVAAVVGPAGELLGPFDALLRSPAIGDAVQRVGTALRQESTLPREATETAILTVAAHWRASYEWYAHEAVAASSGLLSRDDLDRLRRGLPPAGSDTCQATWRFVSRVVADGSVDDATYARLAAALGERGVVELVLLVGYYSLLAIVLKAFGLGAPAGVKDPFGEQPGGDR
;
A
#
# COMPACT_ATOMS: atom_id res chain seq x y z
N MET A 1 -20.48 18.13 -0.62
CA MET A 1 -19.81 17.27 -1.63
C MET A 1 -20.43 17.55 -3.00
N THR A 2 -19.57 17.84 -4.01
CA THR A 2 -20.04 18.08 -5.41
C THR A 2 -20.57 16.79 -6.04
N PRO A 3 -21.34 16.86 -7.16
CA PRO A 3 -21.79 15.67 -7.87
C PRO A 3 -20.65 14.76 -8.31
N GLU A 4 -19.52 15.33 -8.77
CA GLU A 4 -18.30 14.61 -9.17
C GLU A 4 -17.67 13.87 -7.99
N ALA A 5 -17.45 14.54 -6.87
CA ALA A 5 -16.92 13.95 -5.65
C ALA A 5 -17.82 12.83 -5.12
N ARG A 6 -19.16 12.98 -5.25
CA ARG A 6 -20.12 11.94 -4.85
C ARG A 6 -20.07 10.70 -5.75
N ARG A 7 -19.85 10.88 -7.06
CA ARG A 7 -19.61 9.75 -7.98
C ARG A 7 -18.32 9.02 -7.62
N LEU A 8 -17.25 9.77 -7.40
CA LEU A 8 -15.95 9.21 -7.02
C LEU A 8 -16.02 8.45 -5.69
N TYR A 9 -16.68 9.02 -4.68
CA TYR A 9 -16.93 8.35 -3.39
C TYR A 9 -17.55 6.96 -3.59
N ARG A 10 -18.65 6.89 -4.34
CA ARG A 10 -19.36 5.62 -4.60
C ARG A 10 -18.46 4.61 -5.34
N SER A 11 -17.69 5.09 -6.33
CA SER A 11 -16.72 4.26 -7.06
C SER A 11 -15.64 3.69 -6.12
N MET A 12 -15.11 4.53 -5.22
CA MET A 12 -14.09 4.11 -4.26
C MET A 12 -14.61 3.06 -3.27
N VAL A 13 -15.81 3.24 -2.75
CA VAL A 13 -16.46 2.27 -1.85
C VAL A 13 -16.67 0.93 -2.58
N ALA A 14 -17.26 0.97 -3.77
CA ALA A 14 -17.51 -0.24 -4.56
C ALA A 14 -16.24 -1.02 -4.91
N ALA A 15 -15.17 -0.31 -5.26
CA ALA A 15 -13.89 -0.93 -5.63
C ALA A 15 -13.13 -1.58 -4.45
N ARG A 16 -13.61 -1.39 -3.21
CA ARG A 16 -12.93 -1.87 -1.99
C ARG A 16 -13.79 -2.82 -1.14
N THR A 17 -14.81 -3.41 -1.72
CA THR A 17 -15.70 -4.34 -1.00
C THR A 17 -14.92 -5.48 -0.33
N GLY A 18 -13.97 -6.11 -1.04
CA GLY A 18 -13.11 -7.15 -0.46
C GLY A 18 -12.17 -6.66 0.65
N LEU A 19 -11.67 -5.43 0.56
CA LEU A 19 -10.85 -4.84 1.62
C LEU A 19 -11.70 -4.54 2.87
N SER A 20 -12.93 -4.09 2.70
CA SER A 20 -13.83 -3.76 3.81
C SER A 20 -14.22 -4.95 4.69
N GLU A 21 -13.95 -6.17 4.24
CA GLU A 21 -14.15 -7.39 5.04
C GLU A 21 -13.06 -7.57 6.11
N VAL A 22 -11.88 -6.99 5.92
CA VAL A 22 -10.72 -7.17 6.81
C VAL A 22 -10.17 -5.86 7.38
N ALA A 23 -10.46 -4.72 6.75
CA ALA A 23 -10.00 -3.40 7.18
C ALA A 23 -11.09 -2.34 6.97
N ALA A 24 -11.19 -1.38 7.88
CA ALA A 24 -12.17 -0.30 7.75
C ALA A 24 -11.80 0.65 6.59
N VAL A 25 -12.74 0.86 5.67
CA VAL A 25 -12.63 1.75 4.51
C VAL A 25 -13.51 3.00 4.67
N VAL A 26 -14.63 2.86 5.39
CA VAL A 26 -15.57 3.92 5.68
C VAL A 26 -15.67 4.08 7.19
N GLY A 27 -15.57 5.29 7.68
CA GLY A 27 -15.69 5.62 9.09
C GLY A 27 -17.15 5.75 9.55
N PRO A 28 -17.39 5.94 10.86
CA PRO A 28 -18.72 5.94 11.45
C PRO A 28 -19.60 7.11 11.00
N ALA A 29 -19.02 8.22 10.52
CA ALA A 29 -19.77 9.36 9.96
C ALA A 29 -19.96 9.25 8.44
N GLY A 30 -19.57 8.13 7.82
CA GLY A 30 -19.64 7.92 6.38
C GLY A 30 -18.49 8.53 5.59
N GLU A 31 -17.44 9.02 6.26
CA GLU A 31 -16.22 9.50 5.63
C GLU A 31 -15.39 8.33 5.10
N LEU A 32 -14.62 8.57 4.01
CA LEU A 32 -13.63 7.61 3.58
C LEU A 32 -12.40 7.68 4.49
N LEU A 33 -11.93 6.54 4.95
CA LEU A 33 -10.71 6.42 5.74
C LEU A 33 -9.47 6.34 4.86
N GLY A 34 -8.32 6.61 5.44
CA GLY A 34 -7.04 6.58 4.73
C GLY A 34 -6.90 7.73 3.72
N PRO A 35 -6.20 7.51 2.58
CA PRO A 35 -5.91 8.58 1.64
C PRO A 35 -7.11 9.01 0.79
N PHE A 36 -8.22 8.27 0.85
CA PHE A 36 -9.30 8.38 -0.14
C PHE A 36 -10.18 9.61 0.04
N ASP A 37 -10.40 10.08 1.29
CA ASP A 37 -11.16 11.33 1.52
C ASP A 37 -10.42 12.54 0.93
N ALA A 38 -9.09 12.56 1.05
CA ALA A 38 -8.28 13.62 0.45
C ALA A 38 -8.44 13.70 -1.08
N LEU A 39 -8.54 12.55 -1.75
CA LEU A 39 -8.73 12.48 -3.20
C LEU A 39 -10.09 13.04 -3.65
N LEU A 40 -11.11 13.04 -2.78
CA LEU A 40 -12.40 13.67 -3.09
C LEU A 40 -12.34 15.18 -3.24
N ARG A 41 -11.28 15.83 -2.73
CA ARG A 41 -11.05 17.29 -2.86
C ARG A 41 -10.65 17.70 -4.26
N SER A 42 -10.12 16.76 -5.06
CA SER A 42 -9.81 16.94 -6.49
C SER A 42 -10.38 15.78 -7.31
N PRO A 43 -11.70 15.75 -7.58
CA PRO A 43 -12.38 14.55 -8.08
C PRO A 43 -11.85 14.03 -9.41
N ALA A 44 -11.44 14.91 -10.32
CA ALA A 44 -10.90 14.49 -11.62
C ALA A 44 -9.55 13.77 -11.49
N ILE A 45 -8.64 14.29 -10.64
CA ILE A 45 -7.33 13.67 -10.38
C ILE A 45 -7.53 12.44 -9.49
N GLY A 46 -8.39 12.52 -8.47
CA GLY A 46 -8.70 11.40 -7.59
C GLY A 46 -9.27 10.20 -8.36
N ASP A 47 -10.09 10.44 -9.38
CA ASP A 47 -10.61 9.39 -10.25
C ASP A 47 -9.49 8.73 -11.09
N ALA A 48 -8.55 9.50 -11.62
CA ALA A 48 -7.39 8.96 -12.33
C ALA A 48 -6.52 8.09 -11.41
N VAL A 49 -6.23 8.56 -10.19
CA VAL A 49 -5.50 7.79 -9.16
C VAL A 49 -6.25 6.51 -8.80
N GLN A 50 -7.58 6.59 -8.61
CA GLN A 50 -8.42 5.43 -8.33
C GLN A 50 -8.38 4.39 -9.47
N ARG A 51 -8.37 4.81 -10.74
CA ARG A 51 -8.27 3.89 -11.88
C ARG A 51 -6.94 3.14 -11.90
N VAL A 52 -5.82 3.81 -11.62
CA VAL A 52 -4.51 3.15 -11.50
C VAL A 52 -4.56 2.05 -10.43
N GLY A 53 -5.07 2.38 -9.23
CA GLY A 53 -5.17 1.38 -8.16
C GLY A 53 -6.12 0.21 -8.51
N THR A 54 -7.17 0.46 -9.28
CA THR A 54 -8.07 -0.60 -9.76
C THR A 54 -7.36 -1.52 -10.75
N ALA A 55 -6.64 -0.96 -11.74
CA ALA A 55 -5.88 -1.73 -12.71
C ALA A 55 -4.81 -2.60 -12.01
N LEU A 56 -4.04 -2.02 -11.07
CA LEU A 56 -3.05 -2.76 -10.30
C LEU A 56 -3.63 -3.95 -9.52
N ARG A 57 -4.87 -3.85 -9.04
CA ARG A 57 -5.52 -4.95 -8.31
C ARG A 57 -6.17 -6.00 -9.20
N GLN A 58 -6.64 -5.62 -10.38
CA GLN A 58 -7.48 -6.48 -11.22
C GLN A 58 -6.74 -7.06 -12.42
N GLU A 59 -5.72 -6.36 -12.94
CA GLU A 59 -5.06 -6.68 -14.20
C GLU A 59 -3.58 -7.03 -14.04
N SER A 60 -3.01 -6.83 -12.83
CA SER A 60 -1.62 -7.18 -12.56
C SER A 60 -1.41 -8.69 -12.54
N THR A 61 -0.26 -9.12 -13.06
CA THR A 61 0.19 -10.51 -13.05
C THR A 61 1.04 -10.85 -11.83
N LEU A 62 1.24 -9.89 -10.92
CA LEU A 62 2.05 -10.10 -9.72
C LEU A 62 1.43 -11.18 -8.81
N PRO A 63 2.23 -12.12 -8.29
CA PRO A 63 1.80 -13.00 -7.23
C PRO A 63 1.32 -12.18 -6.02
N ARG A 64 0.25 -12.63 -5.38
CA ARG A 64 -0.33 -11.90 -4.23
C ARG A 64 0.67 -11.69 -3.10
N GLU A 65 1.53 -12.66 -2.83
CA GLU A 65 2.59 -12.55 -1.82
C GLU A 65 3.60 -11.45 -2.17
N ALA A 66 3.99 -11.30 -3.45
CA ALA A 66 4.85 -10.23 -3.91
C ALA A 66 4.15 -8.87 -3.79
N THR A 67 2.87 -8.79 -4.15
CA THR A 67 2.05 -7.59 -4.03
C THR A 67 2.02 -7.08 -2.58
N GLU A 68 1.63 -7.94 -1.62
CA GLU A 68 1.53 -7.54 -0.22
C GLU A 68 2.91 -7.25 0.40
N THR A 69 3.95 -8.02 0.04
CA THR A 69 5.33 -7.72 0.45
C THR A 69 5.77 -6.34 -0.02
N ALA A 70 5.48 -5.97 -1.27
CA ALA A 70 5.83 -4.66 -1.82
C ALA A 70 5.08 -3.53 -1.11
N ILE A 71 3.76 -3.66 -0.94
CA ILE A 71 2.93 -2.65 -0.28
C ILE A 71 3.37 -2.43 1.17
N LEU A 72 3.57 -3.50 1.92
CA LEU A 72 4.02 -3.42 3.31
C LEU A 72 5.43 -2.86 3.44
N THR A 73 6.33 -3.13 2.47
CA THR A 73 7.65 -2.52 2.43
C THR A 73 7.57 -1.00 2.22
N VAL A 74 6.71 -0.54 1.29
CA VAL A 74 6.44 0.89 1.08
C VAL A 74 5.83 1.52 2.33
N ALA A 75 4.81 0.88 2.92
CA ALA A 75 4.15 1.36 4.12
C ALA A 75 5.13 1.49 5.31
N ALA A 76 6.04 0.54 5.48
CA ALA A 76 7.09 0.59 6.50
C ALA A 76 8.09 1.73 6.25
N HIS A 77 8.56 1.90 5.02
CA HIS A 77 9.48 2.98 4.64
C HIS A 77 8.89 4.37 4.96
N TRP A 78 7.66 4.62 4.54
CA TRP A 78 6.97 5.89 4.77
C TRP A 78 6.35 5.99 6.18
N ARG A 79 6.35 4.91 6.98
CA ARG A 79 5.62 4.80 8.25
C ARG A 79 4.15 5.20 8.06
N ALA A 80 3.52 4.69 7.01
CA ALA A 80 2.15 4.97 6.61
C ALA A 80 1.19 4.04 7.38
N SER A 81 0.74 4.46 8.55
CA SER A 81 0.01 3.62 9.53
C SER A 81 -1.31 3.07 8.98
N TYR A 82 -2.08 3.84 8.21
CA TYR A 82 -3.30 3.33 7.59
C TYR A 82 -3.02 2.27 6.53
N GLU A 83 -2.01 2.49 5.70
CA GLU A 83 -1.62 1.55 4.64
C GLU A 83 -1.13 0.24 5.24
N TRP A 84 -0.29 0.34 6.29
CA TRP A 84 0.12 -0.84 7.06
C TRP A 84 -1.08 -1.59 7.63
N TYR A 85 -1.97 -0.89 8.35
CA TYR A 85 -3.16 -1.47 8.97
C TYR A 85 -4.01 -2.27 7.97
N ALA A 86 -4.28 -1.68 6.80
CA ALA A 86 -5.11 -2.30 5.79
C ALA A 86 -4.47 -3.55 5.18
N HIS A 87 -3.19 -3.47 4.82
CA HIS A 87 -2.49 -4.54 4.10
C HIS A 87 -1.94 -5.63 5.02
N GLU A 88 -1.59 -5.32 6.27
CA GLU A 88 -1.31 -6.33 7.29
C GLU A 88 -2.53 -7.23 7.51
N ALA A 89 -3.73 -6.65 7.60
CA ALA A 89 -4.97 -7.41 7.75
C ALA A 89 -5.24 -8.34 6.54
N VAL A 90 -5.01 -7.85 5.31
CA VAL A 90 -5.12 -8.67 4.09
C VAL A 90 -4.10 -9.81 4.09
N ALA A 91 -2.83 -9.51 4.33
CA ALA A 91 -1.76 -10.51 4.30
C ALA A 91 -1.95 -11.58 5.38
N ALA A 92 -2.35 -11.20 6.58
CA ALA A 92 -2.59 -12.10 7.69
C ALA A 92 -3.83 -13.00 7.46
N SER A 93 -4.97 -12.41 7.07
CA SER A 93 -6.22 -13.16 6.85
C SER A 93 -6.13 -14.16 5.70
N SER A 94 -5.33 -13.85 4.70
CA SER A 94 -5.10 -14.72 3.53
C SER A 94 -3.97 -15.73 3.72
N GLY A 95 -3.22 -15.67 4.83
CA GLY A 95 -2.06 -16.53 5.08
C GLY A 95 -0.89 -16.30 4.12
N LEU A 96 -0.83 -15.14 3.45
CA LEU A 96 0.20 -14.82 2.45
C LEU A 96 1.57 -14.57 3.07
N LEU A 97 1.58 -13.97 4.25
CA LEU A 97 2.79 -13.69 5.03
C LEU A 97 2.60 -14.21 6.45
N SER A 98 3.65 -14.79 7.01
CA SER A 98 3.67 -15.22 8.42
C SER A 98 3.71 -14.00 9.36
N ARG A 99 3.38 -14.22 10.64
CA ARG A 99 3.50 -13.17 11.66
C ARG A 99 4.95 -12.69 11.81
N ASP A 100 5.93 -13.60 11.68
CA ASP A 100 7.35 -13.24 11.70
C ASP A 100 7.70 -12.35 10.49
N ASP A 101 7.22 -12.69 9.29
CA ASP A 101 7.45 -11.86 8.09
C ASP A 101 6.86 -10.46 8.25
N LEU A 102 5.63 -10.35 8.76
CA LEU A 102 4.98 -9.07 9.04
C LEU A 102 5.78 -8.23 10.05
N ASP A 103 6.23 -8.83 11.16
CA ASP A 103 7.05 -8.13 12.15
C ASP A 103 8.41 -7.70 11.59
N ARG A 104 9.04 -8.53 10.75
CA ARG A 104 10.29 -8.21 10.06
C ARG A 104 10.11 -7.04 9.09
N LEU A 105 9.10 -7.09 8.22
CA LEU A 105 8.78 -6.01 7.28
C LEU A 105 8.50 -4.69 8.01
N ARG A 106 7.74 -4.72 9.11
CA ARG A 106 7.44 -3.55 9.94
C ARG A 106 8.70 -2.87 10.48
N ARG A 107 9.74 -3.65 10.76
CA ARG A 107 11.06 -3.18 11.22
C ARG A 107 12.01 -2.84 10.07
N GLY A 108 11.56 -2.91 8.80
CA GLY A 108 12.41 -2.69 7.64
C GLY A 108 13.42 -3.82 7.38
N LEU A 109 13.14 -5.02 7.87
CA LEU A 109 13.99 -6.19 7.69
C LEU A 109 13.46 -7.12 6.57
N PRO A 110 14.33 -7.89 5.90
CA PRO A 110 13.90 -8.84 4.88
C PRO A 110 12.97 -9.91 5.47
N PRO A 111 11.87 -10.30 4.80
CA PRO A 111 11.04 -11.41 5.23
C PRO A 111 11.85 -12.73 5.18
N ALA A 112 11.44 -13.70 5.99
CA ALA A 112 12.02 -15.05 5.99
C ALA A 112 11.32 -15.99 4.98
N GLY A 113 10.21 -15.53 4.40
CA GLY A 113 9.36 -16.28 3.48
C GLY A 113 10.02 -16.67 2.16
N SER A 114 9.21 -16.83 1.10
CA SER A 114 9.65 -17.32 -0.21
C SER A 114 10.77 -16.49 -0.84
N ASP A 115 11.50 -17.09 -1.79
CA ASP A 115 12.51 -16.37 -2.59
C ASP A 115 11.89 -15.18 -3.34
N THR A 116 10.63 -15.31 -3.77
CA THR A 116 9.86 -14.22 -4.39
C THR A 116 9.65 -13.06 -3.41
N CYS A 117 9.24 -13.32 -2.17
CA CYS A 117 9.08 -12.28 -1.14
C CYS A 117 10.42 -11.59 -0.85
N GLN A 118 11.51 -12.35 -0.72
CA GLN A 118 12.83 -11.80 -0.45
C GLN A 118 13.37 -10.95 -1.61
N ALA A 119 13.18 -11.41 -2.87
CA ALA A 119 13.56 -10.65 -4.06
C ALA A 119 12.76 -9.35 -4.18
N THR A 120 11.44 -9.45 -3.95
CA THR A 120 10.53 -8.29 -3.95
C THR A 120 10.93 -7.27 -2.89
N TRP A 121 11.11 -7.70 -1.64
CA TRP A 121 11.52 -6.80 -0.56
C TRP A 121 12.84 -6.09 -0.87
N ARG A 122 13.85 -6.85 -1.34
CA ARG A 122 15.17 -6.28 -1.67
C ARG A 122 15.06 -5.20 -2.73
N PHE A 123 14.31 -5.49 -3.80
CA PHE A 123 14.10 -4.54 -4.89
C PHE A 123 13.35 -3.28 -4.41
N VAL A 124 12.22 -3.47 -3.75
CA VAL A 124 11.37 -2.35 -3.28
C VAL A 124 12.11 -1.48 -2.28
N SER A 125 12.82 -2.07 -1.32
CA SER A 125 13.61 -1.33 -0.33
C SER A 125 14.66 -0.42 -0.97
N ARG A 126 15.30 -0.87 -2.06
CA ARG A 126 16.25 -0.04 -2.82
C ARG A 126 15.55 1.07 -3.59
N VAL A 127 14.46 0.72 -4.30
CA VAL A 127 13.69 1.72 -5.08
C VAL A 127 13.19 2.85 -4.18
N VAL A 128 12.62 2.55 -3.01
CA VAL A 128 12.07 3.60 -2.13
C VAL A 128 13.15 4.40 -1.39
N ALA A 129 14.33 3.81 -1.15
CA ALA A 129 15.43 4.49 -0.48
C ALA A 129 16.29 5.32 -1.44
N ASP A 130 16.66 4.74 -2.58
CA ASP A 130 17.70 5.24 -3.47
C ASP A 130 17.15 5.68 -4.84
N GLY A 131 15.90 5.35 -5.16
CA GLY A 131 15.29 5.58 -6.49
C GLY A 131 15.83 4.67 -7.60
N SER A 132 16.70 3.72 -7.28
CA SER A 132 17.36 2.84 -8.25
C SER A 132 17.71 1.49 -7.64
N VAL A 133 18.07 0.54 -8.51
CA VAL A 133 18.58 -0.80 -8.12
C VAL A 133 19.81 -1.14 -8.96
N ASP A 134 20.68 -1.99 -8.44
CA ASP A 134 21.80 -2.57 -9.18
C ASP A 134 21.32 -3.73 -10.09
N ASP A 135 22.15 -4.09 -11.08
CA ASP A 135 21.83 -5.13 -12.07
C ASP A 135 21.55 -6.49 -11.42
N ALA A 136 22.23 -6.85 -10.34
CA ALA A 136 22.03 -8.13 -9.66
C ALA A 136 20.66 -8.17 -8.95
N THR A 137 20.25 -7.07 -8.33
CA THR A 137 18.92 -6.92 -7.70
C THR A 137 17.83 -6.97 -8.77
N TYR A 138 18.02 -6.27 -9.91
CA TYR A 138 17.11 -6.33 -11.04
C TYR A 138 16.99 -7.76 -11.60
N ALA A 139 18.12 -8.40 -11.92
CA ALA A 139 18.13 -9.74 -12.51
C ALA A 139 17.45 -10.78 -11.62
N ARG A 140 17.65 -10.70 -10.29
CA ARG A 140 17.00 -11.61 -9.34
C ARG A 140 15.49 -11.44 -9.35
N LEU A 141 14.98 -10.20 -9.37
CA LEU A 141 13.55 -9.95 -9.44
C LEU A 141 12.96 -10.36 -10.79
N ALA A 142 13.65 -10.06 -11.90
CA ALA A 142 13.23 -10.45 -13.23
C ALA A 142 13.17 -11.97 -13.41
N ALA A 143 14.07 -12.72 -12.77
CA ALA A 143 14.01 -14.17 -12.74
C ALA A 143 12.77 -14.70 -11.99
N ALA A 144 12.30 -14.00 -10.96
CA ALA A 144 11.14 -14.39 -10.16
C ALA A 144 9.80 -13.97 -10.79
N LEU A 145 9.73 -12.77 -11.38
CA LEU A 145 8.46 -12.15 -11.83
C LEU A 145 8.35 -11.95 -13.35
N GLY A 146 9.43 -12.13 -14.10
CA GLY A 146 9.54 -11.73 -15.51
C GLY A 146 9.60 -10.21 -15.68
N GLU A 147 9.96 -9.75 -16.87
CA GLU A 147 10.09 -8.30 -17.18
C GLU A 147 8.78 -7.54 -16.96
N ARG A 148 7.66 -8.12 -17.37
CA ARG A 148 6.33 -7.53 -17.13
C ARG A 148 6.06 -7.33 -15.64
N GLY A 149 6.33 -8.35 -14.82
CA GLY A 149 6.15 -8.27 -13.37
C GLY A 149 7.04 -7.22 -12.72
N VAL A 150 8.28 -7.01 -13.21
CA VAL A 150 9.14 -5.93 -12.71
C VAL A 150 8.52 -4.56 -12.99
N VAL A 151 7.99 -4.31 -14.19
CA VAL A 151 7.32 -3.05 -14.53
C VAL A 151 6.08 -2.84 -13.67
N GLU A 152 5.23 -3.86 -13.54
CA GLU A 152 4.03 -3.80 -12.71
C GLU A 152 4.38 -3.53 -11.23
N LEU A 153 5.46 -4.12 -10.71
CA LEU A 153 5.94 -3.88 -9.35
C LEU A 153 6.41 -2.43 -9.16
N VAL A 154 7.15 -1.86 -10.11
CA VAL A 154 7.59 -0.46 -10.05
C VAL A 154 6.38 0.48 -10.05
N LEU A 155 5.37 0.22 -10.89
CA LEU A 155 4.13 0.99 -10.90
C LEU A 155 3.36 0.86 -9.58
N LEU A 156 3.32 -0.34 -8.99
CA LEU A 156 2.72 -0.59 -7.68
C LEU A 156 3.42 0.22 -6.58
N VAL A 157 4.75 0.19 -6.55
CA VAL A 157 5.57 0.95 -5.58
C VAL A 157 5.32 2.46 -5.72
N GLY A 158 5.30 2.98 -6.95
CA GLY A 158 5.00 4.38 -7.20
C GLY A 158 3.60 4.78 -6.73
N TYR A 159 2.60 3.94 -7.01
CA TYR A 159 1.22 4.17 -6.58
C TYR A 159 1.07 4.19 -5.06
N TYR A 160 1.62 3.21 -4.35
CA TYR A 160 1.54 3.16 -2.88
C TYR A 160 2.40 4.24 -2.21
N SER A 161 3.54 4.62 -2.79
CA SER A 161 4.30 5.79 -2.33
C SER A 161 3.51 7.09 -2.48
N LEU A 162 2.75 7.28 -3.58
CA LEU A 162 1.82 8.41 -3.73
C LEU A 162 0.79 8.42 -2.61
N LEU A 163 0.14 7.28 -2.32
CA LEU A 163 -0.84 7.20 -1.25
C LEU A 163 -0.23 7.45 0.13
N ALA A 164 0.95 6.90 0.39
CA ALA A 164 1.70 7.13 1.64
C ALA A 164 2.04 8.61 1.83
N ILE A 165 2.46 9.31 0.77
CA ILE A 165 2.72 10.76 0.81
C ILE A 165 1.43 11.53 1.12
N VAL A 166 0.29 11.16 0.53
CA VAL A 166 -1.02 11.75 0.86
C VAL A 166 -1.35 11.55 2.34
N LEU A 167 -1.20 10.32 2.86
CA LEU A 167 -1.41 10.02 4.27
C LEU A 167 -0.56 10.89 5.19
N LYS A 168 0.74 11.00 4.89
CA LYS A 168 1.69 11.80 5.69
C LYS A 168 1.42 13.30 5.59
N ALA A 169 1.17 13.82 4.39
CA ALA A 169 0.95 15.25 4.15
C ALA A 169 -0.31 15.76 4.86
N PHE A 170 -1.33 14.94 5.00
CA PHE A 170 -2.61 15.31 5.63
C PHE A 170 -2.79 14.74 7.05
N GLY A 171 -1.76 14.11 7.63
CA GLY A 171 -1.81 13.55 8.98
C GLY A 171 -2.84 12.43 9.15
N LEU A 172 -3.07 11.64 8.10
CA LEU A 172 -4.06 10.55 8.10
C LEU A 172 -3.42 9.25 8.61
N GLY A 173 -3.76 8.87 9.83
CA GLY A 173 -3.24 7.67 10.50
C GLY A 173 -4.17 6.45 10.40
N ALA A 174 -3.87 5.42 11.18
CA ALA A 174 -4.74 4.27 11.36
C ALA A 174 -6.10 4.71 11.97
N PRO A 175 -7.18 3.91 11.79
CA PRO A 175 -8.49 4.23 12.34
C PRO A 175 -8.45 4.41 13.86
N ALA A 176 -9.40 5.21 14.39
CA ALA A 176 -9.53 5.45 15.83
C ALA A 176 -9.62 4.10 16.60
N GLY A 177 -8.87 3.98 17.69
CA GLY A 177 -8.79 2.76 18.50
C GLY A 177 -7.80 1.71 18.00
N VAL A 178 -7.23 1.87 16.81
CA VAL A 178 -6.15 1.02 16.30
C VAL A 178 -4.80 1.60 16.73
N LYS A 179 -3.97 0.77 17.35
CA LYS A 179 -2.62 1.17 17.76
C LYS A 179 -1.77 1.45 16.53
N ASP A 180 -1.06 2.58 16.52
CA ASP A 180 -0.11 2.89 15.44
C ASP A 180 1.01 1.84 15.41
N PRO A 181 1.19 1.11 14.29
CA PRO A 181 2.20 0.06 14.18
C PRO A 181 3.63 0.59 14.27
N PHE A 182 3.83 1.87 14.01
CA PHE A 182 5.15 2.51 14.00
C PHE A 182 5.43 3.36 15.23
N GLY A 183 4.49 3.40 16.20
CA GLY A 183 4.57 4.24 17.39
C GLY A 183 4.27 5.72 17.10
N GLU A 184 3.99 6.50 18.14
CA GLU A 184 3.72 7.93 18.01
C GLU A 184 4.90 8.64 17.36
N GLN A 185 4.63 9.45 16.34
CA GLN A 185 5.62 10.38 15.81
C GLN A 185 5.78 11.52 16.82
N PRO A 186 7.00 11.88 17.24
CA PRO A 186 7.16 13.07 18.08
C PRO A 186 6.72 14.29 17.27
N GLY A 187 5.61 14.90 17.71
CA GLY A 187 5.24 16.28 17.42
C GLY A 187 4.84 16.61 15.99
N GLY A 188 3.56 16.57 15.75
CA GLY A 188 2.87 17.31 14.72
C GLY A 188 1.70 18.08 15.34
N ASP A 189 1.99 19.04 16.18
CA ASP A 189 1.04 20.11 16.50
C ASP A 189 0.80 20.91 15.21
N ARG A 190 -0.32 20.62 14.53
CA ARG A 190 -0.90 21.50 13.50
C ARG A 190 -2.38 21.65 13.73
#